data_49a230899d7de28568036073ee77750b
#
_entry.id   49a230899d7de28568036073ee77750b
#
_cell.length_a   1.000
_cell.length_b   1.000
_cell.length_c   1.000
_cell.angle_alpha   90.00
_cell.angle_beta   90.00
_cell.angle_gamma   90.00
#
_symmetry.space_group_name_H-M   'P 1'
#
loop_
_entity.id
_entity.type
_entity.pdbx_description
1 polymer ?
#
loop_
_entity_poly.entity_id
_entity_poly.type
_entity_poly.pdbx_seq_one_letter_code
_entity_poly.pdbx_strand_id
1 'polypeptide(L)'
;MVKLTQKRQSVTRLITPVALALALAACSAPTSTPTARDVISQPATENSTFYLLQAETSQGEKQNDWYLLAIKALINEQQLNQADVLLQRLSERQLNTEQRIEWTLARARLFAQTGQLTQADQVLALSPGWQLTDSQYVRFYQQKAKIARQQDNALGAVKNQYQLANYANADDAQQAWNTLWQDLQLLSQTEIKQLQNSDDDILAGWIALLDIARRYTGDVAEMQSQLDAYLTSHPAHPANQYLPDNLADIKALTITQPTRVGVMLPLTDKFSEQGDAIRDGFVEAMLDADSEQRPEVRFYDTNALDVNTLTQRITDDGVDFVVGPLQKHKVAAVSNAIAGQVPLLALNEPTDDHYQQGVCYFTLSPEQEAAQAADRLHQQGYQFPLVLYPDSAFGQRMRDAFSTRWQSLTDTEVEQAPLGDRDKMQARIRDIFGLDASQRRIAQMKQLTDLPLQSQARSRRDIDAVYMVAGAAELTLLKPFIEVAINPDVQPPKLYASSRSNNRADGMGQLAELQGIEFSDIPLLISPQSAAYQQYQQRHPSPSNNTTRLHALGMDAYGLLKGLPQMQAQPGYQLSGQTGQLSLAEHCVIHRQLDWARFGKTDIEPITTQTTQDAQ
;
A
#
# COMPACT_ATOMS: atom_id res chain seq x y z
N MET A 1 12.24 45.15 -52.91
CA MET A 1 12.56 44.99 -54.33
C MET A 1 12.55 43.48 -54.57
N VAL A 2 11.73 42.83 -55.37
CA VAL A 2 11.00 43.07 -56.61
C VAL A 2 9.81 42.09 -56.52
N LYS A 3 8.62 42.47 -56.53
CA LYS A 3 7.51 42.47 -57.46
C LYS A 3 7.55 41.43 -58.61
N LEU A 4 6.43 40.72 -58.75
CA LEU A 4 5.61 40.51 -59.94
C LEU A 4 5.11 39.07 -60.01
N THR A 5 3.97 38.66 -60.44
CA THR A 5 2.66 39.24 -60.81
C THR A 5 1.72 38.08 -61.14
N GLN A 6 0.47 38.30 -60.92
CA GLN A 6 -0.69 37.48 -61.35
C GLN A 6 -0.64 36.95 -62.79
N LYS A 7 -1.24 35.77 -63.00
CA LYS A 7 -2.13 35.54 -64.09
C LYS A 7 -3.28 34.59 -63.72
N ARG A 8 -4.46 35.19 -63.56
CA ARG A 8 -5.77 34.51 -63.66
C ARG A 8 -5.94 34.07 -65.09
N GLN A 9 -6.45 32.89 -65.36
CA GLN A 9 -7.36 32.61 -66.47
C GLN A 9 -8.45 31.64 -65.98
N SER A 10 -9.66 32.13 -66.18
CA SER A 10 -10.96 31.55 -65.98
C SER A 10 -11.22 30.39 -66.93
N VAL A 11 -11.66 29.24 -66.42
CA VAL A 11 -12.49 28.30 -67.16
C VAL A 11 -13.72 28.00 -66.30
N THR A 12 -14.69 28.87 -66.39
CA THR A 12 -16.03 28.60 -65.84
C THR A 12 -16.94 28.29 -67.06
N ARG A 13 -17.82 27.33 -66.83
CA ARG A 13 -18.96 26.92 -67.65
C ARG A 13 -18.73 25.67 -68.50
N LEU A 14 -19.11 24.52 -67.94
CA LEU A 14 -19.83 23.43 -68.59
C LEU A 14 -19.96 22.12 -67.79
N ILE A 15 -20.14 22.18 -66.46
CA ILE A 15 -20.41 20.98 -65.68
C ILE A 15 -21.52 21.23 -64.63
N THR A 16 -22.69 21.72 -65.08
CA THR A 16 -23.77 21.98 -64.12
C THR A 16 -25.10 21.25 -64.33
N PRO A 17 -25.33 20.39 -65.34
CA PRO A 17 -26.56 19.59 -65.25
C PRO A 17 -26.35 18.10 -64.87
N VAL A 18 -25.13 17.56 -64.87
CA VAL A 18 -24.91 16.11 -64.55
C VAL A 18 -24.70 15.87 -63.05
N ALA A 19 -24.19 16.84 -62.29
CA ALA A 19 -23.99 16.69 -60.81
C ALA A 19 -25.33 16.81 -60.04
N LEU A 20 -26.37 17.42 -60.57
CA LEU A 20 -27.67 17.54 -59.89
C LEU A 20 -28.57 16.31 -60.06
N ALA A 21 -28.33 15.47 -61.07
CA ALA A 21 -29.07 14.24 -61.32
C ALA A 21 -28.50 13.06 -60.48
N LEU A 22 -27.23 13.14 -60.07
CA LEU A 22 -26.59 12.13 -59.16
C LEU A 22 -26.87 12.40 -57.68
N ALA A 23 -27.23 13.61 -57.29
CA ALA A 23 -27.59 13.94 -55.89
C ALA A 23 -29.04 13.56 -55.53
N LEU A 24 -29.91 13.29 -56.51
CA LEU A 24 -31.29 12.85 -56.28
C LEU A 24 -31.48 11.32 -56.32
N ALA A 25 -30.47 10.57 -56.76
CA ALA A 25 -30.49 9.10 -56.73
C ALA A 25 -29.87 8.49 -55.47
N ALA A 26 -29.28 9.30 -54.56
CA ALA A 26 -28.69 8.84 -53.30
C ALA A 26 -29.67 8.85 -52.12
N CYS A 27 -30.94 9.19 -52.33
CA CYS A 27 -31.95 9.25 -51.25
C CYS A 27 -32.99 8.14 -51.28
N SER A 28 -32.68 6.96 -51.84
CA SER A 28 -33.56 5.79 -51.74
C SER A 28 -32.79 4.46 -51.64
N ALA A 29 -31.71 4.42 -50.84
CA ALA A 29 -31.38 3.14 -50.20
C ALA A 29 -32.43 2.96 -49.09
N PRO A 30 -33.15 1.83 -49.01
CA PRO A 30 -33.93 1.54 -47.82
C PRO A 30 -32.92 1.40 -46.69
N THR A 31 -32.83 2.42 -45.83
CA THR A 31 -32.33 2.21 -44.50
C THR A 31 -33.25 1.15 -43.92
N SER A 32 -32.78 -0.10 -43.90
CA SER A 32 -33.40 -1.15 -43.08
C SER A 32 -33.41 -0.58 -41.67
N THR A 33 -34.55 -0.08 -41.22
CA THR A 33 -34.77 0.21 -39.79
C THR A 33 -34.45 -1.10 -39.09
N PRO A 34 -33.46 -1.15 -38.17
CA PRO A 34 -33.16 -2.38 -37.45
C PRO A 34 -34.44 -2.90 -36.84
N THR A 35 -34.80 -4.14 -37.10
CA THR A 35 -35.95 -4.75 -36.45
C THR A 35 -35.63 -4.86 -34.99
N ALA A 36 -36.59 -4.60 -34.09
CA ALA A 36 -36.39 -4.72 -32.64
C ALA A 36 -35.76 -6.06 -32.23
N ARG A 37 -36.01 -7.10 -32.99
CA ARG A 37 -35.49 -8.45 -32.81
C ARG A 37 -33.97 -8.55 -32.99
N ASP A 38 -33.38 -7.73 -33.85
CA ASP A 38 -31.94 -7.71 -34.09
C ASP A 38 -31.17 -6.93 -33.01
N VAL A 39 -31.88 -6.22 -32.14
CA VAL A 39 -31.30 -5.29 -31.15
C VAL A 39 -31.63 -5.69 -29.70
N ILE A 40 -32.61 -6.58 -29.46
CA ILE A 40 -33.10 -6.89 -28.12
C ILE A 40 -32.01 -7.53 -27.25
N SER A 41 -31.07 -8.27 -27.83
CA SER A 41 -29.92 -8.85 -27.11
C SER A 41 -28.79 -7.84 -26.87
N GLN A 42 -28.86 -6.65 -27.43
CA GLN A 42 -27.86 -5.59 -27.28
C GLN A 42 -28.25 -4.57 -26.17
N PRO A 43 -27.31 -3.77 -25.66
CA PRO A 43 -27.61 -2.63 -24.81
C PRO A 43 -28.54 -1.61 -25.53
N ALA A 44 -29.37 -0.90 -24.76
CA ALA A 44 -30.17 0.19 -25.32
C ALA A 44 -29.24 1.37 -25.71
N THR A 45 -29.35 1.82 -26.93
CA THR A 45 -28.54 2.94 -27.51
C THR A 45 -29.29 4.25 -27.51
N GLU A 46 -30.62 4.20 -27.55
CA GLU A 46 -31.52 5.36 -27.55
C GLU A 46 -32.13 5.58 -26.16
N ASN A 47 -32.77 6.74 -25.95
CA ASN A 47 -33.45 7.03 -24.71
C ASN A 47 -34.77 6.25 -24.55
N SER A 48 -35.27 6.16 -23.31
CA SER A 48 -36.49 5.41 -22.98
C SER A 48 -37.71 5.91 -23.71
N THR A 49 -37.83 7.23 -23.93
CA THR A 49 -38.96 7.85 -24.64
C THR A 49 -39.04 7.37 -26.11
N PHE A 50 -37.90 7.25 -26.77
CA PHE A 50 -37.84 6.72 -28.14
C PHE A 50 -38.41 5.29 -28.20
N TYR A 51 -37.95 4.41 -27.33
CA TYR A 51 -38.38 3.02 -27.31
C TYR A 51 -39.86 2.85 -26.90
N LEU A 52 -40.35 3.68 -25.98
CA LEU A 52 -41.78 3.69 -25.61
C LEU A 52 -42.67 4.10 -26.78
N LEU A 53 -42.27 5.11 -27.56
CA LEU A 53 -43.01 5.52 -28.74
C LEU A 53 -43.06 4.41 -29.81
N GLN A 54 -41.95 3.67 -29.98
CA GLN A 54 -41.93 2.52 -30.90
C GLN A 54 -42.85 1.39 -30.40
N ALA A 55 -42.91 1.18 -29.10
CA ALA A 55 -43.79 0.19 -28.49
C ALA A 55 -45.28 0.52 -28.68
N GLU A 56 -45.67 1.81 -28.60
CA GLU A 56 -47.06 2.27 -28.83
C GLU A 56 -47.53 2.04 -30.27
N THR A 57 -46.63 2.09 -31.22
CA THR A 57 -46.94 1.88 -32.64
C THR A 57 -46.82 0.45 -33.10
N SER A 58 -46.40 -0.46 -32.19
CA SER A 58 -46.17 -1.90 -32.47
C SER A 58 -47.17 -2.78 -31.75
N GLN A 59 -47.32 -4.04 -32.20
CA GLN A 59 -48.23 -5.02 -31.58
C GLN A 59 -47.53 -6.38 -31.41
N GLY A 60 -48.08 -7.22 -30.51
CA GLY A 60 -47.60 -8.60 -30.29
C GLY A 60 -46.15 -8.69 -29.80
N GLU A 61 -45.40 -9.65 -30.32
CA GLU A 61 -44.01 -9.89 -29.91
C GLU A 61 -43.12 -8.66 -30.13
N LYS A 62 -43.30 -7.94 -31.25
CA LYS A 62 -42.51 -6.75 -31.57
C LYS A 62 -42.72 -5.62 -30.56
N GLN A 63 -43.92 -5.48 -30.02
CA GLN A 63 -44.18 -4.54 -28.93
C GLN A 63 -43.45 -4.89 -27.66
N ASN A 64 -43.35 -6.20 -27.32
CA ASN A 64 -42.60 -6.67 -26.16
C ASN A 64 -41.09 -6.37 -26.30
N ASP A 65 -40.55 -6.51 -27.53
CA ASP A 65 -39.15 -6.18 -27.81
C ASP A 65 -38.86 -4.70 -27.53
N TRP A 66 -39.72 -3.80 -27.99
CA TRP A 66 -39.56 -2.38 -27.72
C TRP A 66 -39.71 -2.02 -26.24
N TYR A 67 -40.60 -2.69 -25.49
CA TYR A 67 -40.71 -2.50 -24.06
C TYR A 67 -39.46 -2.98 -23.32
N LEU A 68 -38.83 -4.08 -23.73
CA LEU A 68 -37.58 -4.55 -23.15
C LEU A 68 -36.42 -3.56 -23.36
N LEU A 69 -36.34 -2.97 -24.56
CA LEU A 69 -35.36 -1.91 -24.85
C LEU A 69 -35.65 -0.64 -24.03
N ALA A 70 -36.93 -0.25 -23.89
CA ALA A 70 -37.34 0.86 -23.03
C ALA A 70 -36.97 0.62 -21.55
N ILE A 71 -37.18 -0.59 -21.05
CA ILE A 71 -36.78 -0.97 -19.68
C ILE A 71 -35.26 -0.84 -19.50
N LYS A 72 -34.46 -1.34 -20.44
CA LYS A 72 -33.00 -1.19 -20.39
C LYS A 72 -32.57 0.28 -20.38
N ALA A 73 -33.20 1.12 -21.21
CA ALA A 73 -32.94 2.55 -21.24
C ALA A 73 -33.33 3.23 -19.91
N LEU A 74 -34.53 2.94 -19.37
CA LEU A 74 -34.97 3.46 -18.07
C LEU A 74 -34.03 3.10 -16.93
N ILE A 75 -33.50 1.88 -16.93
CA ILE A 75 -32.50 1.46 -15.93
C ILE A 75 -31.20 2.25 -16.11
N ASN A 76 -30.76 2.50 -17.34
CA ASN A 76 -29.58 3.33 -17.61
C ASN A 76 -29.79 4.79 -17.17
N GLU A 77 -31.01 5.33 -17.37
CA GLU A 77 -31.42 6.68 -17.00
C GLU A 77 -31.74 6.83 -15.51
N GLN A 78 -31.55 5.78 -14.69
CA GLN A 78 -31.88 5.73 -13.26
C GLN A 78 -33.37 5.95 -12.94
N GLN A 79 -34.27 5.74 -13.93
CA GLN A 79 -35.71 5.82 -13.76
C GLN A 79 -36.29 4.48 -13.26
N LEU A 80 -35.77 4.00 -12.12
CA LEU A 80 -35.96 2.64 -11.63
C LEU A 80 -37.43 2.28 -11.34
N ASN A 81 -38.23 3.24 -10.84
CA ASN A 81 -39.64 3.03 -10.58
C ASN A 81 -40.46 2.77 -11.86
N GLN A 82 -40.14 3.49 -12.95
CA GLN A 82 -40.81 3.30 -14.23
C GLN A 82 -40.40 1.97 -14.86
N ALA A 83 -39.11 1.60 -14.75
CA ALA A 83 -38.61 0.30 -15.18
C ALA A 83 -39.32 -0.85 -14.47
N ASP A 84 -39.56 -0.73 -13.15
CA ASP A 84 -40.26 -1.75 -12.33
C ASP A 84 -41.70 -1.95 -12.82
N VAL A 85 -42.43 -0.86 -13.00
CA VAL A 85 -43.82 -0.92 -13.50
C VAL A 85 -43.91 -1.61 -14.87
N LEU A 86 -42.96 -1.29 -15.77
CA LEU A 86 -42.94 -1.93 -17.10
C LEU A 86 -42.53 -3.41 -17.03
N LEU A 87 -41.58 -3.77 -16.19
CA LEU A 87 -41.19 -5.15 -15.95
C LEU A 87 -42.35 -5.99 -15.38
N GLN A 88 -43.16 -5.42 -14.46
CA GLN A 88 -44.34 -6.08 -13.94
C GLN A 88 -45.41 -6.30 -15.04
N ARG A 89 -45.73 -5.28 -15.80
CA ARG A 89 -46.66 -5.38 -16.94
C ARG A 89 -46.24 -6.41 -17.97
N LEU A 90 -44.92 -6.47 -18.23
CA LEU A 90 -44.36 -7.38 -19.23
C LEU A 90 -44.38 -8.83 -18.73
N SER A 91 -44.30 -9.07 -17.42
CA SER A 91 -44.40 -10.42 -16.82
C SER A 91 -45.76 -11.07 -17.00
N GLU A 92 -46.83 -10.27 -17.18
CA GLU A 92 -48.20 -10.74 -17.42
C GLU A 92 -48.47 -11.11 -18.89
N ARG A 93 -47.49 -10.79 -19.80
CA ARG A 93 -47.59 -11.08 -21.23
C ARG A 93 -46.98 -12.41 -21.59
N GLN A 94 -47.36 -12.94 -22.75
CA GLN A 94 -46.70 -14.09 -23.33
C GLN A 94 -45.36 -13.62 -23.95
N LEU A 95 -44.25 -14.09 -23.38
CA LEU A 95 -42.92 -13.82 -23.85
C LEU A 95 -42.32 -15.08 -24.48
N ASN A 96 -41.66 -14.93 -25.61
CA ASN A 96 -40.81 -15.99 -26.18
C ASN A 96 -39.54 -16.20 -25.32
N THR A 97 -38.74 -17.20 -25.62
CA THR A 97 -37.56 -17.56 -24.82
C THR A 97 -36.53 -16.43 -24.76
N GLU A 98 -36.24 -15.76 -25.88
CA GLU A 98 -35.30 -14.64 -25.93
C GLU A 98 -35.78 -13.46 -25.10
N GLN A 99 -37.06 -13.09 -25.20
CA GLN A 99 -37.68 -12.05 -24.41
C GLN A 99 -37.67 -12.36 -22.92
N ARG A 100 -37.85 -13.63 -22.52
CA ARG A 100 -37.76 -14.04 -21.11
C ARG A 100 -36.35 -13.90 -20.57
N ILE A 101 -35.35 -14.27 -21.35
CA ILE A 101 -33.92 -14.08 -20.99
C ILE A 101 -33.65 -12.60 -20.74
N GLU A 102 -34.03 -11.73 -21.68
CA GLU A 102 -33.81 -10.29 -21.56
C GLU A 102 -34.61 -9.64 -20.39
N TRP A 103 -35.84 -10.11 -20.17
CA TRP A 103 -36.62 -9.71 -19.02
C TRP A 103 -35.93 -10.11 -17.71
N THR A 104 -35.43 -11.35 -17.61
CA THR A 104 -34.69 -11.86 -16.45
C THR A 104 -33.45 -11.03 -16.15
N LEU A 105 -32.65 -10.75 -17.18
CA LEU A 105 -31.45 -9.91 -17.04
C LEU A 105 -31.78 -8.49 -16.59
N ALA A 106 -32.84 -7.88 -17.18
CA ALA A 106 -33.27 -6.53 -16.81
C ALA A 106 -33.84 -6.49 -15.37
N ARG A 107 -34.64 -7.50 -14.98
CA ARG A 107 -35.20 -7.61 -13.62
C ARG A 107 -34.12 -7.76 -12.57
N ALA A 108 -33.14 -8.64 -12.79
CA ALA A 108 -32.02 -8.81 -11.90
C ALA A 108 -31.19 -7.53 -11.75
N ARG A 109 -30.96 -6.80 -12.86
CA ARG A 109 -30.24 -5.54 -12.83
C ARG A 109 -30.96 -4.48 -12.01
N LEU A 110 -32.29 -4.40 -12.14
CA LEU A 110 -33.11 -3.50 -11.34
C LEU A 110 -33.01 -3.83 -9.86
N PHE A 111 -33.17 -5.10 -9.46
CA PHE A 111 -33.03 -5.52 -8.08
C PHE A 111 -31.66 -5.20 -7.51
N ALA A 112 -30.58 -5.45 -8.26
CA ALA A 112 -29.23 -5.13 -7.83
C ALA A 112 -29.03 -3.61 -7.61
N GLN A 113 -29.59 -2.77 -8.48
CA GLN A 113 -29.51 -1.31 -8.35
C GLN A 113 -30.36 -0.74 -7.19
N THR A 114 -31.41 -1.45 -6.80
CA THR A 114 -32.25 -1.09 -5.66
C THR A 114 -31.80 -1.75 -4.34
N GLY A 115 -30.62 -2.40 -4.32
CA GLY A 115 -30.06 -3.04 -3.12
C GLY A 115 -30.69 -4.38 -2.74
N GLN A 116 -31.60 -4.92 -3.56
CA GLN A 116 -32.30 -6.19 -3.32
C GLN A 116 -31.48 -7.37 -3.86
N LEU A 117 -30.25 -7.56 -3.33
CA LEU A 117 -29.24 -8.48 -3.88
C LEU A 117 -29.70 -9.94 -3.89
N THR A 118 -30.37 -10.39 -2.84
CA THR A 118 -30.91 -11.77 -2.75
C THR A 118 -31.95 -12.03 -3.84
N GLN A 119 -32.83 -11.09 -4.10
CA GLN A 119 -33.84 -11.21 -5.14
C GLN A 119 -33.21 -11.14 -6.54
N ALA A 120 -32.18 -10.30 -6.70
CA ALA A 120 -31.41 -10.23 -7.95
C ALA A 120 -30.75 -11.57 -8.29
N ASP A 121 -30.14 -12.23 -7.31
CA ASP A 121 -29.52 -13.54 -7.51
C ASP A 121 -30.54 -14.65 -7.77
N GLN A 122 -31.68 -14.64 -7.07
CA GLN A 122 -32.77 -15.61 -7.29
C GLN A 122 -33.35 -15.53 -8.70
N VAL A 123 -33.55 -14.32 -9.22
CA VAL A 123 -34.08 -14.14 -10.58
C VAL A 123 -33.09 -14.61 -11.65
N LEU A 124 -31.79 -14.56 -11.38
CA LEU A 124 -30.73 -15.07 -12.29
C LEU A 124 -30.59 -16.61 -12.29
N ALA A 125 -31.59 -17.35 -11.82
CA ALA A 125 -31.65 -18.79 -12.01
C ALA A 125 -32.08 -19.10 -13.45
N LEU A 126 -31.16 -19.66 -14.26
CA LEU A 126 -31.47 -20.05 -15.63
C LEU A 126 -32.37 -21.26 -15.67
N SER A 127 -33.43 -21.21 -16.44
CA SER A 127 -34.28 -22.37 -16.67
C SER A 127 -33.57 -23.43 -17.52
N PRO A 128 -33.71 -24.72 -17.19
CA PRO A 128 -33.18 -25.78 -18.02
C PRO A 128 -33.70 -25.67 -19.47
N GLY A 129 -32.77 -25.71 -20.44
CA GLY A 129 -33.09 -25.61 -21.87
C GLY A 129 -33.04 -24.21 -22.46
N TRP A 130 -32.74 -23.16 -21.67
CA TRP A 130 -32.41 -21.86 -22.24
C TRP A 130 -31.01 -21.90 -22.87
N GLN A 131 -30.92 -21.48 -24.12
CA GLN A 131 -29.66 -21.28 -24.80
C GLN A 131 -29.43 -19.75 -24.94
N LEU A 132 -28.43 -19.25 -24.22
CA LEU A 132 -28.02 -17.86 -24.27
C LEU A 132 -27.02 -17.69 -25.40
N THR A 133 -27.01 -16.51 -25.99
CA THR A 133 -25.88 -16.07 -26.84
C THR A 133 -24.68 -15.68 -25.95
N ASP A 134 -23.47 -15.63 -26.52
CA ASP A 134 -22.28 -15.22 -25.77
C ASP A 134 -22.46 -13.83 -25.11
N SER A 135 -23.04 -12.88 -25.80
CA SER A 135 -23.38 -11.56 -25.26
C SER A 135 -24.37 -11.62 -24.08
N GLN A 136 -25.29 -12.57 -24.08
CA GLN A 136 -26.21 -12.79 -22.95
C GLN A 136 -25.51 -13.49 -21.78
N TYR A 137 -24.61 -14.45 -22.04
CA TYR A 137 -23.78 -15.06 -21.01
C TYR A 137 -22.87 -14.02 -20.34
N VAL A 138 -22.20 -13.16 -21.10
CA VAL A 138 -21.38 -12.08 -20.55
C VAL A 138 -22.20 -11.21 -19.61
N ARG A 139 -23.38 -10.73 -20.02
CA ARG A 139 -24.25 -9.90 -19.16
C ARG A 139 -24.80 -10.64 -17.93
N PHE A 140 -25.10 -11.92 -18.09
CA PHE A 140 -25.56 -12.78 -17.01
C PHE A 140 -24.48 -12.94 -15.94
N TYR A 141 -23.28 -13.37 -16.35
CA TYR A 141 -22.17 -13.57 -15.42
C TYR A 141 -21.63 -12.27 -14.85
N GLN A 142 -21.68 -11.16 -15.60
CA GLN A 142 -21.33 -9.84 -15.10
C GLN A 142 -22.23 -9.41 -13.92
N GLN A 143 -23.53 -9.65 -14.04
CA GLN A 143 -24.46 -9.36 -12.95
C GLN A 143 -24.22 -10.29 -11.74
N LYS A 144 -24.05 -11.59 -11.97
CA LYS A 144 -23.76 -12.56 -10.90
C LYS A 144 -22.45 -12.23 -10.17
N ALA A 145 -21.38 -11.90 -10.89
CA ALA A 145 -20.10 -11.50 -10.30
C ALA A 145 -20.26 -10.21 -9.47
N LYS A 146 -20.98 -9.20 -10.02
CA LYS A 146 -21.25 -7.95 -9.30
C LYS A 146 -22.04 -8.17 -8.01
N ILE A 147 -23.11 -8.99 -8.06
CA ILE A 147 -23.91 -9.33 -6.88
C ILE A 147 -23.05 -10.05 -5.85
N ALA A 148 -22.22 -11.02 -6.26
CA ALA A 148 -21.33 -11.74 -5.37
C ALA A 148 -20.33 -10.80 -4.66
N ARG A 149 -19.72 -9.84 -5.38
CA ARG A 149 -18.84 -8.82 -4.78
C ARG A 149 -19.59 -7.95 -3.76
N GLN A 150 -20.82 -7.54 -4.06
CA GLN A 150 -21.65 -6.74 -3.14
C GLN A 150 -22.14 -7.52 -1.90
N GLN A 151 -22.07 -8.85 -1.95
CA GLN A 151 -22.42 -9.76 -0.83
C GLN A 151 -21.17 -10.26 -0.09
N ASP A 152 -19.98 -9.70 -0.37
CA ASP A 152 -18.69 -10.16 0.16
C ASP A 152 -18.40 -11.65 -0.10
N ASN A 153 -18.98 -12.20 -1.17
CA ASN A 153 -18.77 -13.58 -1.61
C ASN A 153 -17.66 -13.63 -2.66
N ALA A 154 -16.41 -13.61 -2.21
CA ALA A 154 -15.25 -13.59 -3.09
C ALA A 154 -15.16 -14.83 -4.00
N LEU A 155 -15.44 -16.02 -3.46
CA LEU A 155 -15.47 -17.26 -4.23
C LEU A 155 -16.54 -17.24 -5.33
N GLY A 156 -17.72 -16.72 -5.02
CA GLY A 156 -18.80 -16.54 -6.00
C GLY A 156 -18.42 -15.52 -7.08
N ALA A 157 -17.74 -14.44 -6.72
CA ALA A 157 -17.24 -13.43 -7.65
C ALA A 157 -16.25 -14.06 -8.65
N VAL A 158 -15.24 -14.78 -8.16
CA VAL A 158 -14.27 -15.49 -9.00
C VAL A 158 -14.93 -16.44 -9.97
N LYS A 159 -15.82 -17.34 -9.49
CA LYS A 159 -16.49 -18.33 -10.34
C LYS A 159 -17.30 -17.68 -11.47
N ASN A 160 -18.02 -16.61 -11.15
CA ASN A 160 -18.83 -15.91 -12.16
C ASN A 160 -17.98 -15.05 -13.09
N GLN A 161 -16.91 -14.43 -12.59
CA GLN A 161 -15.97 -13.65 -13.42
C GLN A 161 -15.19 -14.54 -14.38
N TYR A 162 -14.80 -15.74 -13.95
CA TYR A 162 -14.18 -16.75 -14.81
C TYR A 162 -15.08 -17.14 -15.97
N GLN A 163 -16.36 -17.42 -15.69
CA GLN A 163 -17.33 -17.72 -16.75
C GLN A 163 -17.53 -16.52 -17.69
N LEU A 164 -17.60 -15.30 -17.15
CA LEU A 164 -17.67 -14.09 -17.97
C LEU A 164 -16.49 -14.00 -18.93
N ALA A 165 -15.27 -14.21 -18.45
CA ALA A 165 -14.06 -14.11 -19.24
C ALA A 165 -14.02 -15.15 -20.39
N ASN A 166 -14.57 -16.35 -20.17
CA ASN A 166 -14.67 -17.39 -21.20
C ASN A 166 -15.64 -17.02 -22.34
N TYR A 167 -16.64 -16.18 -22.09
CA TYR A 167 -17.62 -15.72 -23.11
C TYR A 167 -17.32 -14.32 -23.64
N ALA A 168 -16.31 -13.63 -23.11
CA ALA A 168 -15.94 -12.29 -23.54
C ALA A 168 -15.43 -12.29 -24.99
N ASN A 169 -15.83 -11.26 -25.76
CA ASN A 169 -15.27 -11.06 -27.09
C ASN A 169 -13.80 -10.58 -27.00
N ALA A 170 -13.10 -10.56 -28.13
CA ALA A 170 -11.67 -10.22 -28.17
C ALA A 170 -11.37 -8.80 -27.62
N ASP A 171 -12.27 -7.84 -27.79
CA ASP A 171 -12.10 -6.46 -27.36
C ASP A 171 -12.22 -6.32 -25.84
N ASP A 172 -13.06 -7.15 -25.21
CA ASP A 172 -13.34 -7.11 -23.77
C ASP A 172 -12.53 -8.16 -22.97
N ALA A 173 -11.89 -9.11 -23.66
CA ALA A 173 -11.24 -10.27 -23.03
C ALA A 173 -10.13 -9.87 -22.05
N GLN A 174 -9.24 -8.94 -22.43
CA GLN A 174 -8.16 -8.46 -21.55
C GLN A 174 -8.72 -7.90 -20.23
N GLN A 175 -9.74 -7.07 -20.32
CA GLN A 175 -10.40 -6.50 -19.15
C GLN A 175 -11.07 -7.57 -18.29
N ALA A 176 -11.70 -8.56 -18.92
CA ALA A 176 -12.38 -9.65 -18.21
C ALA A 176 -11.39 -10.52 -17.42
N TRP A 177 -10.25 -10.88 -18.02
CA TRP A 177 -9.18 -11.65 -17.37
C TRP A 177 -8.45 -10.83 -16.29
N ASN A 178 -8.22 -9.54 -16.51
CA ASN A 178 -7.68 -8.64 -15.48
C ASN A 178 -8.59 -8.58 -14.25
N THR A 179 -9.89 -8.47 -14.46
CA THR A 179 -10.86 -8.45 -13.36
C THR A 179 -10.89 -9.80 -12.61
N LEU A 180 -10.80 -10.94 -13.32
CA LEU A 180 -10.67 -12.23 -12.68
C LEU A 180 -9.41 -12.30 -11.80
N TRP A 181 -8.31 -11.79 -12.31
CA TRP A 181 -7.05 -11.75 -11.58
C TRP A 181 -7.15 -10.93 -10.29
N GLN A 182 -7.82 -9.78 -10.34
CA GLN A 182 -8.09 -8.96 -9.15
C GLN A 182 -8.96 -9.70 -8.12
N ASP A 183 -10.02 -10.36 -8.56
CA ASP A 183 -10.88 -11.17 -7.68
C ASP A 183 -10.12 -12.33 -7.03
N LEU A 184 -9.25 -13.01 -7.80
CA LEU A 184 -8.41 -14.12 -7.29
C LEU A 184 -7.47 -13.68 -6.17
N GLN A 185 -6.94 -12.45 -6.24
CA GLN A 185 -6.05 -11.92 -5.20
C GLN A 185 -6.76 -11.71 -3.86
N LEU A 186 -8.07 -11.53 -3.85
CA LEU A 186 -8.87 -11.35 -2.64
C LEU A 186 -9.22 -12.66 -1.92
N LEU A 187 -8.97 -13.82 -2.55
CA LEU A 187 -9.32 -15.11 -1.98
C LEU A 187 -8.45 -15.48 -0.78
N SER A 188 -9.10 -16.04 0.24
CA SER A 188 -8.46 -16.72 1.35
C SER A 188 -7.82 -18.03 0.93
N GLN A 189 -6.89 -18.57 1.72
CA GLN A 189 -6.27 -19.88 1.47
C GLN A 189 -7.28 -21.03 1.42
N THR A 190 -8.35 -20.94 2.20
CA THR A 190 -9.43 -21.95 2.21
C THR A 190 -10.20 -21.94 0.90
N GLU A 191 -10.52 -20.77 0.38
CA GLU A 191 -11.25 -20.62 -0.90
C GLU A 191 -10.39 -21.06 -2.09
N ILE A 192 -9.08 -20.74 -2.07
CA ILE A 192 -8.13 -21.21 -3.07
C ILE A 192 -8.11 -22.75 -3.11
N LYS A 193 -8.03 -23.43 -1.96
CA LYS A 193 -8.09 -24.89 -1.88
C LYS A 193 -9.40 -25.46 -2.44
N GLN A 194 -10.52 -24.77 -2.25
CA GLN A 194 -11.79 -25.18 -2.84
C GLN A 194 -11.79 -25.12 -4.38
N LEU A 195 -11.12 -24.11 -4.94
CA LEU A 195 -10.98 -23.99 -6.40
C LEU A 195 -9.96 -24.97 -7.00
N GLN A 196 -8.87 -25.26 -6.27
CA GLN A 196 -7.86 -26.24 -6.70
C GLN A 196 -8.41 -27.65 -6.86
N ASN A 197 -9.51 -27.98 -6.17
CA ASN A 197 -10.19 -29.26 -6.28
C ASN A 197 -11.21 -29.31 -7.45
N SER A 198 -11.26 -28.27 -8.31
CA SER A 198 -12.11 -28.27 -9.49
C SER A 198 -11.42 -29.02 -10.64
N ASP A 199 -12.20 -29.74 -11.48
CA ASP A 199 -11.70 -30.44 -12.67
C ASP A 199 -11.48 -29.45 -13.86
N ASP A 200 -11.29 -28.17 -13.62
CA ASP A 200 -11.12 -27.13 -14.63
C ASP A 200 -9.65 -26.71 -14.75
N ASP A 201 -8.98 -27.20 -15.78
CA ASP A 201 -7.55 -26.99 -16.00
C ASP A 201 -7.19 -25.50 -16.22
N ILE A 202 -8.10 -24.71 -16.81
CA ILE A 202 -7.86 -23.29 -17.05
C ILE A 202 -7.91 -22.52 -15.72
N LEU A 203 -8.93 -22.77 -14.89
CA LEU A 203 -9.04 -22.15 -13.59
C LEU A 203 -7.90 -22.58 -12.66
N ALA A 204 -7.52 -23.86 -12.68
CA ALA A 204 -6.35 -24.36 -11.95
C ALA A 204 -5.06 -23.65 -12.39
N GLY A 205 -4.94 -23.34 -13.67
CA GLY A 205 -3.82 -22.57 -14.20
C GLY A 205 -3.76 -21.12 -13.66
N TRP A 206 -4.88 -20.45 -13.56
CA TRP A 206 -4.93 -19.12 -12.94
C TRP A 206 -4.55 -19.15 -11.46
N ILE A 207 -4.90 -20.22 -10.75
CA ILE A 207 -4.50 -20.43 -9.36
C ILE A 207 -3.00 -20.70 -9.25
N ALA A 208 -2.42 -21.46 -10.18
CA ALA A 208 -0.97 -21.67 -10.23
C ALA A 208 -0.20 -20.36 -10.47
N LEU A 209 -0.70 -19.48 -11.35
CA LEU A 209 -0.14 -18.15 -11.56
C LEU A 209 -0.25 -17.28 -10.28
N LEU A 210 -1.36 -17.39 -9.55
CA LEU A 210 -1.53 -16.70 -8.26
C LEU A 210 -0.53 -17.20 -7.21
N ASP A 211 -0.27 -18.51 -7.17
CA ASP A 211 0.74 -19.09 -6.27
C ASP A 211 2.14 -18.60 -6.62
N ILE A 212 2.50 -18.54 -7.90
CA ILE A 212 3.76 -17.95 -8.37
C ILE A 212 3.87 -16.50 -7.90
N ALA A 213 2.84 -15.67 -8.16
CA ALA A 213 2.84 -14.28 -7.79
C ALA A 213 2.98 -14.05 -6.27
N ARG A 214 2.33 -14.86 -5.45
CA ARG A 214 2.40 -14.78 -3.98
C ARG A 214 3.72 -15.31 -3.43
N ARG A 215 4.22 -16.42 -3.97
CA ARG A 215 5.45 -17.07 -3.48
C ARG A 215 6.70 -16.27 -3.76
N TYR A 216 6.77 -15.64 -4.91
CA TYR A 216 7.95 -14.90 -5.37
C TYR A 216 7.78 -13.38 -5.31
N THR A 217 6.85 -12.89 -4.49
CA THR A 217 6.64 -11.44 -4.29
C THR A 217 7.94 -10.72 -3.89
N GLY A 218 8.85 -11.40 -3.21
CA GLY A 218 10.16 -10.89 -2.79
C GLY A 218 11.31 -11.09 -3.77
N ASP A 219 11.10 -11.75 -4.91
CA ASP A 219 12.13 -12.00 -5.92
C ASP A 219 11.54 -11.90 -7.33
N VAL A 220 11.65 -10.70 -7.91
CA VAL A 220 11.10 -10.41 -9.24
C VAL A 220 11.79 -11.25 -10.32
N ALA A 221 13.10 -11.51 -10.22
CA ALA A 221 13.82 -12.31 -11.21
C ALA A 221 13.34 -13.77 -11.20
N GLU A 222 13.16 -14.34 -10.00
CA GLU A 222 12.62 -15.70 -9.87
C GLU A 222 11.14 -15.73 -10.28
N MET A 223 10.35 -14.70 -9.96
CA MET A 223 8.96 -14.59 -10.42
C MET A 223 8.89 -14.58 -11.96
N GLN A 224 9.73 -13.80 -12.63
CA GLN A 224 9.83 -13.78 -14.10
C GLN A 224 10.18 -15.17 -14.66
N SER A 225 11.19 -15.83 -14.07
CA SER A 225 11.62 -17.17 -14.48
C SER A 225 10.49 -18.19 -14.35
N GLN A 226 9.78 -18.21 -13.23
CA GLN A 226 8.67 -19.13 -12.97
C GLN A 226 7.45 -18.81 -13.84
N LEU A 227 7.17 -17.53 -14.09
CA LEU A 227 6.11 -17.09 -14.99
C LEU A 227 6.38 -17.55 -16.43
N ASP A 228 7.60 -17.33 -16.92
CA ASP A 228 8.00 -17.78 -18.27
C ASP A 228 7.98 -19.30 -18.42
N ALA A 229 8.46 -20.03 -17.41
CA ALA A 229 8.38 -21.49 -17.38
C ALA A 229 6.94 -21.99 -17.43
N TYR A 230 6.05 -21.36 -16.63
CA TYR A 230 4.62 -21.70 -16.63
C TYR A 230 3.97 -21.44 -17.99
N LEU A 231 4.13 -20.24 -18.54
CA LEU A 231 3.53 -19.87 -19.83
C LEU A 231 4.03 -20.77 -20.98
N THR A 232 5.32 -21.12 -20.96
CA THR A 232 5.93 -22.02 -21.95
C THR A 232 5.37 -23.43 -21.86
N SER A 233 5.16 -23.95 -20.65
CA SER A 233 4.62 -25.29 -20.41
C SER A 233 3.12 -25.41 -20.66
N HIS A 234 2.39 -24.30 -20.65
CA HIS A 234 0.93 -24.24 -20.84
C HIS A 234 0.53 -23.32 -22.01
N PRO A 235 0.93 -23.62 -23.26
CA PRO A 235 0.76 -22.73 -24.41
C PRO A 235 -0.71 -22.43 -24.76
N ALA A 236 -1.63 -23.31 -24.39
CA ALA A 236 -3.07 -23.15 -24.63
C ALA A 236 -3.79 -22.34 -23.54
N HIS A 237 -3.11 -22.00 -22.43
CA HIS A 237 -3.72 -21.25 -21.34
C HIS A 237 -3.98 -19.80 -21.75
N PRO A 238 -5.16 -19.20 -21.41
CA PRO A 238 -5.53 -17.84 -21.79
C PRO A 238 -4.51 -16.76 -21.39
N ALA A 239 -3.75 -16.97 -20.31
CA ALA A 239 -2.70 -16.05 -19.86
C ALA A 239 -1.58 -15.82 -20.90
N ASN A 240 -1.40 -16.73 -21.89
CA ASN A 240 -0.46 -16.49 -22.99
C ASN A 240 -0.90 -15.37 -23.92
N GLN A 241 -2.21 -15.13 -24.01
CA GLN A 241 -2.78 -14.07 -24.85
C GLN A 241 -3.23 -12.86 -24.01
N TYR A 242 -3.74 -13.10 -22.81
CA TYR A 242 -4.36 -12.13 -21.91
C TYR A 242 -3.69 -12.16 -20.54
N LEU A 243 -2.37 -11.93 -20.53
CA LEU A 243 -1.64 -11.83 -19.25
C LEU A 243 -2.16 -10.61 -18.46
N PRO A 244 -2.47 -10.76 -17.16
CA PRO A 244 -2.85 -9.63 -16.32
C PRO A 244 -1.81 -8.52 -16.34
N ASP A 245 -2.25 -7.26 -16.34
CA ASP A 245 -1.38 -6.11 -16.58
C ASP A 245 -0.20 -6.05 -15.60
N ASN A 246 -0.45 -6.32 -14.32
CA ASN A 246 0.62 -6.35 -13.31
C ASN A 246 1.64 -7.48 -13.54
N LEU A 247 1.23 -8.65 -14.05
CA LEU A 247 2.16 -9.72 -14.40
C LEU A 247 2.88 -9.41 -15.72
N ALA A 248 2.21 -8.74 -16.66
CA ALA A 248 2.82 -8.27 -17.90
C ALA A 248 3.90 -7.22 -17.61
N ASP A 249 3.63 -6.28 -16.71
CA ASP A 249 4.58 -5.27 -16.26
C ASP A 249 5.80 -5.93 -15.59
N ILE A 250 5.57 -6.90 -14.69
CA ILE A 250 6.65 -7.66 -14.05
C ILE A 250 7.47 -8.42 -15.10
N LYS A 251 6.81 -9.07 -16.06
CA LYS A 251 7.48 -9.81 -17.12
C LYS A 251 8.32 -8.91 -18.04
N ALA A 252 7.85 -7.71 -18.33
CA ALA A 252 8.54 -6.73 -19.16
C ALA A 252 9.66 -6.00 -18.41
N LEU A 253 9.71 -6.11 -17.09
CA LEU A 253 10.66 -5.39 -16.27
C LEU A 253 12.09 -5.86 -16.50
N THR A 254 12.95 -4.94 -16.89
CA THR A 254 14.41 -5.19 -16.97
C THR A 254 15.05 -4.63 -15.71
N ILE A 255 15.40 -5.49 -14.76
CA ILE A 255 16.14 -5.09 -13.57
C ILE A 255 17.61 -5.01 -13.95
N THR A 256 18.09 -3.80 -14.17
CA THR A 256 19.51 -3.55 -14.38
C THR A 256 20.18 -3.40 -13.01
N GLN A 257 21.06 -4.34 -12.66
CA GLN A 257 21.89 -4.18 -11.47
C GLN A 257 23.06 -3.27 -11.79
N PRO A 258 23.44 -2.37 -10.88
CA PRO A 258 24.61 -1.53 -11.07
C PRO A 258 25.88 -2.38 -11.13
N THR A 259 26.79 -2.01 -12.02
CA THR A 259 28.08 -2.69 -12.21
C THR A 259 29.22 -1.99 -11.48
N ARG A 260 29.11 -0.66 -11.28
CA ARG A 260 30.07 0.17 -10.57
C ARG A 260 29.38 1.10 -9.60
N VAL A 261 29.57 0.83 -8.33
CA VAL A 261 28.90 1.57 -7.24
C VAL A 261 29.89 2.50 -6.55
N GLY A 262 29.53 3.77 -6.45
CA GLY A 262 30.23 4.77 -5.67
C GLY A 262 29.59 4.94 -4.28
N VAL A 263 30.35 4.73 -3.21
CA VAL A 263 29.84 4.88 -1.83
C VAL A 263 30.46 6.12 -1.19
N MET A 264 29.62 7.14 -0.94
CA MET A 264 30.02 8.43 -0.37
C MET A 264 29.78 8.45 1.13
N LEU A 265 30.84 8.40 1.95
CA LEU A 265 30.77 8.38 3.41
C LEU A 265 31.80 9.34 4.02
N PRO A 266 31.55 9.88 5.24
CA PRO A 266 32.59 10.56 6.01
C PRO A 266 33.56 9.52 6.56
N LEU A 267 34.74 9.38 5.97
CA LEU A 267 35.72 8.36 6.35
C LEU A 267 36.89 8.93 7.15
N THR A 268 36.96 10.27 7.26
CA THR A 268 37.97 10.98 8.08
C THR A 268 37.25 11.96 9.03
N ASP A 269 37.94 12.43 10.04
CA ASP A 269 37.51 13.46 10.97
C ASP A 269 36.12 13.19 11.62
N LYS A 270 35.26 14.21 11.62
CA LYS A 270 33.95 14.15 12.26
C LYS A 270 33.03 13.16 11.54
N PHE A 271 32.42 12.27 12.30
CA PHE A 271 31.52 11.19 11.83
C PHE A 271 32.23 10.01 11.12
N SER A 272 33.58 9.92 11.21
CA SER A 272 34.30 8.78 10.61
C SER A 272 33.87 7.43 11.20
N GLU A 273 33.67 7.33 12.52
CA GLU A 273 33.16 6.11 13.17
C GLU A 273 31.81 5.67 12.59
N GLN A 274 30.92 6.63 12.28
CA GLN A 274 29.64 6.35 11.66
C GLN A 274 29.79 5.92 10.20
N GLY A 275 30.67 6.59 9.46
CA GLY A 275 31.03 6.23 8.08
C GLY A 275 31.65 4.84 7.98
N ASP A 276 32.57 4.52 8.89
CA ASP A 276 33.19 3.20 8.96
C ASP A 276 32.19 2.10 9.28
N ALA A 277 31.29 2.32 10.22
CA ALA A 277 30.25 1.34 10.55
C ALA A 277 29.35 1.02 9.33
N ILE A 278 28.93 2.03 8.59
CA ILE A 278 28.13 1.86 7.37
C ILE A 278 28.94 1.16 6.28
N ARG A 279 30.20 1.57 6.07
CA ARG A 279 31.10 0.93 5.11
C ARG A 279 31.27 -0.55 5.40
N ASP A 280 31.53 -0.89 6.66
CA ASP A 280 31.77 -2.27 7.07
C ASP A 280 30.52 -3.14 6.86
N GLY A 281 29.32 -2.63 7.18
CA GLY A 281 28.07 -3.31 6.88
C GLY A 281 27.80 -3.49 5.38
N PHE A 282 28.06 -2.47 4.60
CA PHE A 282 27.95 -2.54 3.13
C PHE A 282 28.88 -3.59 2.52
N VAL A 283 30.13 -3.60 2.97
CA VAL A 283 31.16 -4.57 2.53
C VAL A 283 30.79 -5.99 2.99
N GLU A 284 30.30 -6.16 4.21
CA GLU A 284 29.88 -7.47 4.72
C GLU A 284 28.75 -8.04 3.86
N ALA A 285 27.69 -7.27 3.59
CA ALA A 285 26.60 -7.70 2.72
C ALA A 285 27.07 -8.01 1.28
N MET A 286 28.02 -7.22 0.76
CA MET A 286 28.64 -7.48 -0.55
C MET A 286 29.40 -8.80 -0.57
N LEU A 287 30.13 -9.12 0.50
CA LEU A 287 30.92 -10.36 0.60
C LEU A 287 30.05 -11.60 0.79
N ASP A 288 28.88 -11.44 1.42
CA ASP A 288 27.91 -12.51 1.59
C ASP A 288 27.08 -12.79 0.31
N ALA A 289 27.07 -11.86 -0.66
CA ALA A 289 26.43 -12.04 -1.96
C ALA A 289 27.23 -12.96 -2.90
N ASP A 290 26.57 -13.53 -3.91
CA ASP A 290 27.22 -14.33 -4.94
C ASP A 290 28.27 -13.53 -5.70
N SER A 291 29.46 -14.12 -5.89
CA SER A 291 30.60 -13.44 -6.50
C SER A 291 30.34 -12.91 -7.92
N GLU A 292 29.49 -13.59 -8.68
CA GLU A 292 29.13 -13.21 -10.05
C GLU A 292 28.21 -11.98 -10.13
N GLN A 293 27.54 -11.64 -9.02
CA GLN A 293 26.58 -10.52 -8.92
C GLN A 293 27.17 -9.31 -8.20
N ARG A 294 28.44 -9.34 -7.77
CA ARG A 294 29.06 -8.25 -7.03
C ARG A 294 29.47 -7.11 -7.96
N PRO A 295 29.02 -5.86 -7.70
CA PRO A 295 29.53 -4.70 -8.42
C PRO A 295 30.98 -4.36 -8.02
N GLU A 296 31.68 -3.63 -8.88
CA GLU A 296 32.90 -2.92 -8.47
C GLU A 296 32.50 -1.76 -7.54
N VAL A 297 33.06 -1.73 -6.31
CA VAL A 297 32.71 -0.70 -5.31
C VAL A 297 33.89 0.23 -5.06
N ARG A 298 33.63 1.55 -5.10
CA ARG A 298 34.58 2.59 -4.75
C ARG A 298 34.05 3.47 -3.63
N PHE A 299 34.91 3.73 -2.65
CA PHE A 299 34.57 4.59 -1.52
C PHE A 299 35.15 5.99 -1.72
N TYR A 300 34.29 7.00 -1.48
CA TYR A 300 34.63 8.41 -1.57
C TYR A 300 34.45 9.08 -0.22
N ASP A 301 35.51 9.68 0.32
CA ASP A 301 35.46 10.40 1.59
C ASP A 301 34.82 11.77 1.39
N THR A 302 33.63 11.93 1.96
CA THR A 302 32.88 13.18 1.88
C THR A 302 33.47 14.30 2.72
N ASN A 303 34.35 14.01 3.68
CA ASN A 303 35.02 15.04 4.46
C ASN A 303 36.32 15.56 3.77
N ALA A 304 37.00 14.70 3.06
CA ALA A 304 38.22 15.07 2.35
C ALA A 304 37.97 15.74 0.98
N LEU A 305 36.80 15.51 0.37
CA LEU A 305 36.51 15.96 -0.99
C LEU A 305 35.33 16.94 -0.98
N ASP A 306 35.42 18.00 -1.76
CA ASP A 306 34.28 18.88 -2.05
C ASP A 306 33.34 18.24 -3.10
N VAL A 307 32.13 18.80 -3.24
CA VAL A 307 31.08 18.23 -4.09
C VAL A 307 31.49 18.16 -5.55
N ASN A 308 32.18 19.17 -6.07
CA ASN A 308 32.60 19.19 -7.47
C ASN A 308 33.64 18.10 -7.75
N THR A 309 34.63 17.94 -6.87
CA THR A 309 35.64 16.89 -6.94
C THR A 309 35.01 15.50 -6.83
N LEU A 310 34.00 15.31 -5.93
CA LEU A 310 33.24 14.07 -5.81
C LEU A 310 32.54 13.74 -7.13
N THR A 311 31.82 14.70 -7.69
CA THR A 311 31.04 14.52 -8.93
C THR A 311 31.97 14.18 -10.11
N GLN A 312 33.10 14.88 -10.21
CA GLN A 312 34.10 14.61 -11.26
C GLN A 312 34.65 13.19 -11.15
N ARG A 313 35.05 12.75 -9.96
CA ARG A 313 35.56 11.38 -9.73
C ARG A 313 34.52 10.30 -10.05
N ILE A 314 33.25 10.50 -9.69
CA ILE A 314 32.15 9.58 -10.04
C ILE A 314 32.09 9.40 -11.56
N THR A 315 32.16 10.51 -12.30
CA THR A 315 32.12 10.48 -13.76
C THR A 315 33.36 9.80 -14.34
N ASP A 316 34.55 10.16 -13.86
CA ASP A 316 35.83 9.62 -14.35
C ASP A 316 35.99 8.12 -14.07
N ASP A 317 35.47 7.67 -12.93
CA ASP A 317 35.45 6.26 -12.52
C ASP A 317 34.34 5.44 -13.20
N GLY A 318 33.43 6.09 -13.95
CA GLY A 318 32.34 5.46 -14.67
C GLY A 318 31.31 4.78 -13.73
N VAL A 319 31.06 5.40 -12.58
CA VAL A 319 30.09 4.92 -11.58
C VAL A 319 28.68 5.01 -12.17
N ASP A 320 27.91 3.93 -12.05
CA ASP A 320 26.55 3.82 -12.57
C ASP A 320 25.47 3.83 -11.47
N PHE A 321 25.86 3.81 -10.18
CA PHE A 321 24.98 4.00 -9.03
C PHE A 321 25.74 4.60 -7.84
N VAL A 322 25.12 5.52 -7.11
CA VAL A 322 25.75 6.18 -5.96
C VAL A 322 24.96 5.91 -4.68
N VAL A 323 25.65 5.55 -3.59
CA VAL A 323 25.13 5.40 -2.24
C VAL A 323 25.74 6.47 -1.33
N GLY A 324 24.93 7.15 -0.54
CA GLY A 324 25.32 8.31 0.26
C GLY A 324 24.95 9.63 -0.44
N PRO A 325 25.32 10.78 0.12
CA PRO A 325 26.07 10.98 1.35
C PRO A 325 25.24 10.71 2.64
N LEU A 326 25.97 10.49 3.75
CA LEU A 326 25.34 10.32 5.07
C LEU A 326 24.96 11.65 5.70
N GLN A 327 25.75 12.67 5.51
CA GLN A 327 25.60 13.95 6.20
C GLN A 327 24.46 14.77 5.59
N LYS A 328 23.41 15.05 6.38
CA LYS A 328 22.18 15.73 5.94
C LYS A 328 22.44 17.01 5.13
N HIS A 329 23.36 17.86 5.60
CA HIS A 329 23.69 19.11 4.91
C HIS A 329 24.39 18.94 3.55
N LYS A 330 24.92 17.74 3.25
CA LYS A 330 25.56 17.42 1.95
C LYS A 330 24.59 16.78 0.96
N VAL A 331 23.46 16.23 1.45
CA VAL A 331 22.49 15.56 0.59
C VAL A 331 21.99 16.46 -0.53
N ALA A 332 21.51 17.66 -0.21
CA ALA A 332 21.00 18.59 -1.23
C ALA A 332 22.07 18.99 -2.25
N ALA A 333 23.29 19.26 -1.79
CA ALA A 333 24.38 19.68 -2.68
C ALA A 333 24.81 18.56 -3.64
N VAL A 334 24.96 17.33 -3.14
CA VAL A 334 25.30 16.15 -3.95
C VAL A 334 24.17 15.80 -4.89
N SER A 335 22.93 15.76 -4.40
CA SER A 335 21.73 15.48 -5.21
C SER A 335 21.62 16.46 -6.39
N ASN A 336 21.81 17.76 -6.14
CA ASN A 336 21.80 18.79 -7.20
C ASN A 336 22.92 18.58 -8.23
N ALA A 337 24.10 18.13 -7.79
CA ALA A 337 25.26 17.99 -8.67
C ALA A 337 25.17 16.77 -9.60
N ILE A 338 24.54 15.67 -9.16
CA ILE A 338 24.48 14.40 -9.91
C ILE A 338 23.08 14.02 -10.40
N ALA A 339 22.05 14.81 -10.07
CA ALA A 339 20.67 14.53 -10.46
C ALA A 339 20.54 14.34 -11.98
N GLY A 340 19.89 13.24 -12.38
CA GLY A 340 19.70 12.88 -13.78
C GLY A 340 20.95 12.34 -14.51
N GLN A 341 22.12 12.28 -13.88
CA GLN A 341 23.33 11.68 -14.44
C GLN A 341 23.50 10.23 -13.97
N VAL A 342 23.38 10.00 -12.68
CA VAL A 342 23.54 8.69 -12.07
C VAL A 342 22.46 8.51 -10.98
N PRO A 343 21.80 7.35 -10.86
CA PRO A 343 20.89 7.06 -9.75
C PRO A 343 21.59 7.21 -8.40
N LEU A 344 20.88 7.82 -7.44
CA LEU A 344 21.41 8.14 -6.11
C LEU A 344 20.50 7.58 -5.02
N LEU A 345 21.08 6.81 -4.09
CA LEU A 345 20.49 6.44 -2.81
C LEU A 345 21.16 7.26 -1.70
N ALA A 346 20.59 8.41 -1.35
CA ALA A 346 21.09 9.21 -0.24
C ALA A 346 20.83 8.52 1.11
N LEU A 347 21.81 8.51 2.01
CA LEU A 347 21.68 7.89 3.34
C LEU A 347 21.16 8.87 4.40
N ASN A 348 20.49 9.91 3.95
CA ASN A 348 19.73 10.86 4.77
C ASN A 348 18.72 11.61 3.89
N GLU A 349 17.75 12.24 4.54
CA GLU A 349 16.77 13.10 3.87
C GLU A 349 17.30 14.55 3.73
N PRO A 350 16.80 15.34 2.77
CA PRO A 350 17.20 16.73 2.62
C PRO A 350 16.74 17.58 3.83
N THR A 351 17.35 18.75 4.00
CA THR A 351 17.08 19.62 5.18
C THR A 351 15.80 20.43 5.03
N ASP A 352 15.38 20.68 3.80
CA ASP A 352 14.32 21.59 3.39
C ASP A 352 13.12 20.89 2.75
N ASP A 353 13.00 19.58 2.94
CA ASP A 353 11.96 18.72 2.35
C ASP A 353 11.86 18.82 0.81
N HIS A 354 12.95 19.27 0.17
CA HIS A 354 13.07 19.34 -1.28
C HIS A 354 13.57 18.01 -1.83
N TYR A 355 12.65 17.11 -2.15
CA TYR A 355 12.95 15.82 -2.76
C TYR A 355 13.20 15.96 -4.26
N GLN A 356 14.28 15.39 -4.75
CA GLN A 356 14.66 15.49 -6.16
C GLN A 356 14.28 14.23 -6.95
N GLN A 357 13.84 14.44 -8.17
CA GLN A 357 13.55 13.33 -9.08
C GLN A 357 14.84 12.54 -9.40
N GLY A 358 14.78 11.21 -9.37
CA GLY A 358 15.92 10.33 -9.59
C GLY A 358 16.83 10.13 -8.37
N VAL A 359 16.44 10.67 -7.22
CA VAL A 359 17.10 10.45 -5.93
C VAL A 359 16.17 9.70 -5.00
N CYS A 360 16.68 8.65 -4.38
CA CYS A 360 15.98 7.94 -3.31
C CYS A 360 16.66 8.19 -1.97
N TYR A 361 15.91 8.09 -0.89
CA TYR A 361 16.37 8.47 0.44
C TYR A 361 16.16 7.32 1.41
N PHE A 362 17.23 6.92 2.09
CA PHE A 362 17.21 5.85 3.07
C PHE A 362 17.91 6.30 4.36
N THR A 363 17.18 6.32 5.47
CA THR A 363 17.71 6.84 6.73
C THR A 363 17.18 6.09 7.94
N LEU A 364 17.91 6.17 9.05
CA LEU A 364 17.43 5.74 10.37
C LEU A 364 16.61 6.88 11.01
N SER A 365 15.47 7.24 10.38
CA SER A 365 14.63 8.35 10.83
C SER A 365 14.00 8.07 12.19
N PRO A 366 14.28 8.90 13.21
CA PRO A 366 13.59 8.82 14.49
C PRO A 366 12.12 9.21 14.37
N GLU A 367 11.79 10.08 13.42
CA GLU A 367 10.43 10.53 13.13
C GLU A 367 9.57 9.37 12.64
N GLN A 368 10.10 8.53 11.74
CA GLN A 368 9.43 7.30 11.29
C GLN A 368 9.18 6.34 12.46
N GLU A 369 10.15 6.19 13.35
CA GLU A 369 10.02 5.36 14.57
C GLU A 369 8.88 5.88 15.47
N ALA A 370 8.83 7.19 15.73
CA ALA A 370 7.79 7.78 16.55
C ALA A 370 6.38 7.64 15.92
N ALA A 371 6.27 7.80 14.60
CA ALA A 371 5.03 7.56 13.88
C ALA A 371 4.57 6.09 14.00
N GLN A 372 5.48 5.13 13.88
CA GLN A 372 5.16 3.70 14.08
C GLN A 372 4.74 3.39 15.52
N ALA A 373 5.27 4.11 16.51
CA ALA A 373 4.80 3.98 17.88
C ALA A 373 3.34 4.44 18.02
N ALA A 374 2.93 5.51 17.34
CA ALA A 374 1.53 5.93 17.29
C ALA A 374 0.63 4.87 16.62
N ASP A 375 1.07 4.30 15.47
CA ASP A 375 0.38 3.19 14.82
C ASP A 375 0.18 2.00 15.77
N ARG A 376 1.24 1.61 16.49
CA ARG A 376 1.22 0.49 17.44
C ARG A 376 0.23 0.72 18.56
N LEU A 377 0.25 1.90 19.18
CA LEU A 377 -0.65 2.22 20.28
C LEU A 377 -2.10 2.24 19.81
N HIS A 378 -2.38 2.82 18.64
CA HIS A 378 -3.71 2.81 18.05
C HIS A 378 -4.21 1.39 17.75
N GLN A 379 -3.39 0.52 17.15
CA GLN A 379 -3.71 -0.87 16.88
C GLN A 379 -4.01 -1.68 18.15
N GLN A 380 -3.38 -1.34 19.28
CA GLN A 380 -3.64 -1.94 20.58
C GLN A 380 -4.91 -1.39 21.26
N GLY A 381 -5.58 -0.41 20.65
CA GLY A 381 -6.86 0.14 21.11
C GLY A 381 -6.73 1.22 22.19
N TYR A 382 -5.53 1.77 22.42
CA TYR A 382 -5.37 2.91 23.34
C TYR A 382 -6.02 4.16 22.77
N GLN A 383 -6.54 5.02 23.68
CA GLN A 383 -7.29 6.23 23.31
C GLN A 383 -6.65 7.51 23.84
N PHE A 384 -5.94 7.44 24.94
CA PHE A 384 -5.38 8.61 25.66
C PHE A 384 -3.88 8.43 25.95
N PRO A 385 -3.03 8.32 24.92
CA PRO A 385 -1.60 8.17 25.11
C PRO A 385 -0.98 9.48 25.62
N LEU A 386 0.04 9.35 26.46
CA LEU A 386 0.94 10.39 26.90
C LEU A 386 2.30 10.25 26.22
N VAL A 387 2.84 11.32 25.63
CA VAL A 387 4.21 11.35 25.09
C VAL A 387 5.14 12.10 26.02
N LEU A 388 6.15 11.39 26.53
CA LEU A 388 7.24 11.98 27.32
C LEU A 388 8.50 12.09 26.45
N TYR A 389 9.07 13.28 26.34
CA TYR A 389 10.19 13.55 25.44
C TYR A 389 11.25 14.45 26.08
N PRO A 390 12.54 14.36 25.71
CA PRO A 390 13.57 15.26 26.17
C PRO A 390 13.36 16.68 25.61
N ASP A 391 13.64 17.70 26.41
CA ASP A 391 13.51 19.11 25.99
C ASP A 391 14.68 19.49 25.08
N SER A 392 14.63 19.01 23.86
CA SER A 392 15.63 19.21 22.80
C SER A 392 14.95 19.20 21.43
N ALA A 393 15.61 19.75 20.42
CA ALA A 393 15.12 19.72 19.04
C ALA A 393 14.83 18.28 18.55
N PHE A 394 15.63 17.31 18.99
CA PHE A 394 15.39 15.90 18.71
C PHE A 394 14.09 15.39 19.34
N GLY A 395 13.90 15.66 20.64
CA GLY A 395 12.69 15.24 21.36
C GLY A 395 11.42 15.88 20.79
N GLN A 396 11.51 17.15 20.39
CA GLN A 396 10.39 17.87 19.77
C GLN A 396 10.00 17.24 18.43
N ARG A 397 10.97 16.89 17.56
CA ARG A 397 10.67 16.21 16.29
C ARG A 397 9.99 14.86 16.50
N MET A 398 10.48 14.04 17.44
CA MET A 398 9.84 12.76 17.77
C MET A 398 8.41 12.93 18.29
N ARG A 399 8.21 13.89 19.19
CA ARG A 399 6.88 14.25 19.69
C ARG A 399 5.95 14.66 18.56
N ASP A 400 6.41 15.55 17.67
CA ASP A 400 5.61 16.07 16.56
C ASP A 400 5.23 14.97 15.57
N ALA A 401 6.17 14.08 15.24
CA ALA A 401 5.91 12.95 14.37
C ALA A 401 4.88 11.98 14.97
N PHE A 402 5.01 11.65 16.26
CA PHE A 402 4.01 10.83 16.96
C PHE A 402 2.63 11.51 16.93
N SER A 403 2.57 12.79 17.30
CA SER A 403 1.31 13.53 17.41
C SER A 403 0.61 13.71 16.07
N THR A 404 1.37 14.04 15.02
CA THR A 404 0.85 14.15 13.65
C THR A 404 0.28 12.82 13.18
N ARG A 405 1.00 11.73 13.44
CA ARG A 405 0.52 10.40 13.05
C ARG A 405 -0.72 10.00 13.85
N TRP A 406 -0.72 10.20 15.17
CA TRP A 406 -1.88 9.91 16.02
C TRP A 406 -3.12 10.68 15.57
N GLN A 407 -2.97 11.98 15.28
CA GLN A 407 -4.06 12.83 14.80
C GLN A 407 -4.60 12.37 13.44
N SER A 408 -3.76 11.78 12.58
CA SER A 408 -4.21 11.18 11.31
C SER A 408 -5.01 9.87 11.48
N LEU A 409 -4.85 9.19 12.61
CA LEU A 409 -5.52 7.92 12.92
C LEU A 409 -6.79 8.12 13.78
N THR A 410 -6.83 9.23 14.51
CA THR A 410 -7.89 9.53 15.48
C THR A 410 -8.24 11.02 15.41
N ASP A 411 -9.42 11.40 15.92
CA ASP A 411 -9.80 12.82 16.04
C ASP A 411 -9.36 13.44 17.39
N THR A 412 -8.47 12.75 18.14
CA THR A 412 -8.05 13.16 19.48
C THR A 412 -6.63 13.73 19.49
N GLU A 413 -6.40 14.75 20.33
CA GLU A 413 -5.07 15.27 20.58
C GLU A 413 -4.32 14.39 21.59
N VAL A 414 -2.99 14.29 21.39
CA VAL A 414 -2.08 13.57 22.30
C VAL A 414 -1.62 14.48 23.40
N GLU A 415 -1.69 14.01 24.64
CA GLU A 415 -1.05 14.71 25.74
C GLU A 415 0.48 14.58 25.68
N GLN A 416 1.19 15.69 25.89
CA GLN A 416 2.62 15.80 25.67
C GLN A 416 3.29 16.50 26.85
N ALA A 417 4.42 15.98 27.30
CA ALA A 417 5.18 16.62 28.34
C ALA A 417 6.70 16.45 28.15
N PRO A 418 7.47 17.56 28.23
CA PRO A 418 8.91 17.46 28.27
C PRO A 418 9.38 16.88 29.61
N LEU A 419 10.39 16.01 29.57
CA LEU A 419 10.95 15.35 30.76
C LEU A 419 11.64 16.33 31.70
N GLY A 420 12.20 17.42 31.19
CA GLY A 420 12.95 18.39 31.96
C GLY A 420 14.27 17.84 32.51
N ASP A 421 14.85 18.58 33.45
CA ASP A 421 16.09 18.20 34.12
C ASP A 421 15.87 16.98 35.05
N ARG A 422 16.90 16.16 35.19
CA ARG A 422 16.89 14.92 36.00
C ARG A 422 16.41 15.17 37.45
N ASP A 423 16.85 16.26 38.06
CA ASP A 423 16.50 16.61 39.44
C ASP A 423 15.03 17.00 39.62
N LYS A 424 14.36 17.44 38.56
CA LYS A 424 12.95 17.83 38.53
C LYS A 424 12.00 16.76 37.99
N MET A 425 12.54 15.69 37.48
CA MET A 425 11.78 14.64 36.78
C MET A 425 10.67 14.06 37.67
N GLN A 426 10.97 13.71 38.95
CA GLN A 426 9.97 13.18 39.87
C GLN A 426 8.81 14.16 40.11
N ALA A 427 9.12 15.42 40.35
CA ALA A 427 8.09 16.46 40.55
C ALA A 427 7.24 16.62 39.27
N ARG A 428 7.87 16.58 38.11
CA ARG A 428 7.19 16.69 36.81
C ARG A 428 6.22 15.53 36.58
N ILE A 429 6.65 14.29 36.84
CA ILE A 429 5.78 13.11 36.74
C ILE A 429 4.59 13.21 37.69
N ARG A 430 4.79 13.64 38.94
CA ARG A 430 3.69 13.86 39.90
C ARG A 430 2.67 14.90 39.41
N ASP A 431 3.13 15.98 38.80
CA ASP A 431 2.27 17.03 38.24
C ASP A 431 1.47 16.51 37.02
N ILE A 432 2.13 15.82 36.09
CA ILE A 432 1.51 15.21 34.90
C ILE A 432 0.40 14.21 35.32
N PHE A 433 0.68 13.35 36.30
CA PHE A 433 -0.33 12.40 36.81
C PHE A 433 -1.30 13.05 37.80
N GLY A 434 -1.27 14.35 37.98
CA GLY A 434 -2.27 15.14 38.72
C GLY A 434 -2.23 14.98 40.24
N LEU A 435 -1.19 14.36 40.82
CA LEU A 435 -1.09 14.16 42.28
C LEU A 435 -1.02 15.46 43.03
N ASP A 436 -0.23 16.43 42.57
CA ASP A 436 -0.06 17.70 43.22
C ASP A 436 -1.35 18.57 43.15
N ALA A 437 -2.07 18.50 42.03
CA ALA A 437 -3.39 19.10 41.91
C ALA A 437 -4.42 18.43 42.84
N SER A 438 -4.37 17.11 43.00
CA SER A 438 -5.21 16.37 43.93
C SER A 438 -4.91 16.78 45.41
N GLN A 439 -3.64 16.88 45.76
CA GLN A 439 -3.23 17.32 47.11
C GLN A 439 -3.71 18.77 47.43
N ARG A 440 -3.58 19.67 46.44
CA ARG A 440 -4.09 21.06 46.59
C ARG A 440 -5.60 21.09 46.82
N ARG A 441 -6.38 20.30 46.05
CA ARG A 441 -7.85 20.20 46.25
C ARG A 441 -8.21 19.65 47.62
N ILE A 442 -7.48 18.63 48.09
CA ILE A 442 -7.68 18.08 49.45
C ILE A 442 -7.38 19.12 50.53
N ALA A 443 -6.28 19.89 50.40
CA ALA A 443 -5.95 20.93 51.35
C ALA A 443 -7.04 22.03 51.38
N GLN A 444 -7.55 22.47 50.24
CA GLN A 444 -8.65 23.42 50.14
C GLN A 444 -9.93 22.91 50.81
N MET A 445 -10.29 21.64 50.56
CA MET A 445 -11.49 21.04 51.19
C MET A 445 -11.37 20.93 52.69
N LYS A 446 -10.19 20.59 53.23
CA LYS A 446 -9.93 20.58 54.68
C LYS A 446 -10.08 21.95 55.31
N GLN A 447 -9.62 23.00 54.63
CA GLN A 447 -9.77 24.39 55.09
C GLN A 447 -11.23 24.86 55.06
N LEU A 448 -12.02 24.41 54.09
CA LEU A 448 -13.41 24.83 53.90
C LEU A 448 -14.39 24.12 54.85
N THR A 449 -14.08 22.88 55.24
CA THR A 449 -15.02 22.05 55.98
C THR A 449 -14.71 21.93 57.47
N ASP A 450 -13.48 22.28 57.89
CA ASP A 450 -12.96 22.13 59.25
C ASP A 450 -13.17 20.74 59.90
N LEU A 451 -13.31 19.73 59.04
CA LEU A 451 -13.57 18.35 59.41
C LEU A 451 -12.28 17.48 59.30
N PRO A 452 -12.07 16.48 60.16
CA PRO A 452 -10.97 15.53 60.06
C PRO A 452 -11.21 14.55 58.90
N LEU A 453 -11.13 15.04 57.68
CA LEU A 453 -11.36 14.22 56.49
C LEU A 453 -10.19 13.24 56.27
N GLN A 454 -10.48 11.95 56.22
CA GLN A 454 -9.57 10.97 55.69
C GLN A 454 -9.48 11.17 54.17
N SER A 455 -8.30 11.41 53.66
CA SER A 455 -8.12 11.76 52.25
C SER A 455 -6.77 11.25 51.74
N GLN A 456 -6.76 10.71 50.55
CA GLN A 456 -5.59 10.29 49.80
C GLN A 456 -5.54 11.01 48.46
N ALA A 457 -4.38 11.50 48.07
CA ALA A 457 -4.20 12.06 46.74
C ALA A 457 -4.44 10.98 45.68
N ARG A 458 -5.16 11.32 44.63
CA ARG A 458 -5.47 10.39 43.53
C ARG A 458 -4.81 10.82 42.25
N SER A 459 -4.22 9.86 41.56
CA SER A 459 -3.71 10.04 40.20
C SER A 459 -4.84 10.16 39.18
N ARG A 460 -4.53 10.70 38.05
CA ARG A 460 -5.38 10.63 36.84
C ARG A 460 -5.60 9.18 36.46
N ARG A 461 -6.71 8.92 35.77
CA ARG A 461 -7.12 7.57 35.33
C ARG A 461 -7.34 7.48 33.82
N ASP A 462 -7.22 8.58 33.15
CA ASP A 462 -7.47 8.71 31.71
C ASP A 462 -6.28 8.29 30.85
N ILE A 463 -5.05 8.41 31.34
CA ILE A 463 -3.85 7.99 30.60
C ILE A 463 -3.80 6.46 30.56
N ASP A 464 -3.88 5.86 29.38
CA ASP A 464 -3.91 4.42 29.16
C ASP A 464 -2.58 3.85 28.62
N ALA A 465 -1.76 4.69 27.95
CA ALA A 465 -0.42 4.34 27.50
C ALA A 465 0.55 5.53 27.67
N VAL A 466 1.85 5.23 27.82
CA VAL A 466 2.91 6.24 27.88
C VAL A 466 4.00 5.87 26.88
N TYR A 467 4.25 6.73 25.90
CA TYR A 467 5.39 6.60 24.99
C TYR A 467 6.54 7.50 25.45
N MET A 468 7.71 6.92 25.70
CA MET A 468 8.87 7.59 26.28
C MET A 468 10.03 7.67 25.29
N VAL A 469 10.37 8.88 24.87
CA VAL A 469 11.56 9.15 24.05
C VAL A 469 12.74 9.35 24.99
N ALA A 470 13.29 8.27 25.50
CA ALA A 470 14.31 8.29 26.55
C ALA A 470 15.36 7.18 26.37
N GLY A 471 16.56 7.41 26.87
CA GLY A 471 17.60 6.37 26.96
C GLY A 471 17.40 5.43 28.14
N ALA A 472 18.13 4.32 28.18
CA ALA A 472 18.02 3.33 29.25
C ALA A 472 18.22 3.94 30.65
N ALA A 473 19.24 4.77 30.84
CA ALA A 473 19.54 5.44 32.11
C ALA A 473 18.45 6.42 32.58
N GLU A 474 17.70 7.02 31.63
CA GLU A 474 16.57 7.87 31.97
C GLU A 474 15.35 7.03 32.34
N LEU A 475 15.11 5.92 31.64
CA LEU A 475 14.00 5.02 31.90
C LEU A 475 14.08 4.33 33.26
N THR A 476 15.29 3.99 33.74
CA THR A 476 15.47 3.43 35.08
C THR A 476 15.03 4.35 36.20
N LEU A 477 14.96 5.66 35.93
CA LEU A 477 14.40 6.68 36.83
C LEU A 477 12.92 6.92 36.57
N LEU A 478 12.53 7.04 35.30
CA LEU A 478 11.16 7.33 34.91
C LEU A 478 10.16 6.28 35.35
N LYS A 479 10.49 5.00 35.14
CA LYS A 479 9.58 3.90 35.44
C LYS A 479 9.16 3.89 36.93
N PRO A 480 10.07 3.90 37.94
CA PRO A 480 9.69 3.98 39.34
C PRO A 480 8.88 5.26 39.66
N PHE A 481 9.22 6.40 39.08
CA PHE A 481 8.47 7.64 39.32
C PHE A 481 7.05 7.55 38.81
N ILE A 482 6.81 6.94 37.64
CA ILE A 482 5.48 6.69 37.09
C ILE A 482 4.74 5.69 37.98
N GLU A 483 5.36 4.59 38.37
CA GLU A 483 4.74 3.55 39.22
C GLU A 483 4.31 4.12 40.59
N VAL A 484 5.14 4.96 41.22
CA VAL A 484 4.81 5.62 42.49
C VAL A 484 3.73 6.71 42.31
N ALA A 485 3.65 7.33 41.13
CA ALA A 485 2.65 8.37 40.85
C ALA A 485 1.24 7.80 40.62
N ILE A 486 1.10 6.51 40.38
CA ILE A 486 -0.19 5.85 40.10
C ILE A 486 -0.74 5.23 41.40
N ASN A 487 -2.01 5.44 41.66
CA ASN A 487 -2.65 4.81 42.83
C ASN A 487 -2.75 3.30 42.63
N PRO A 488 -2.55 2.48 43.72
CA PRO A 488 -2.59 1.01 43.65
C PRO A 488 -3.93 0.43 43.18
N ASP A 489 -5.02 1.20 43.28
CA ASP A 489 -6.38 0.80 42.88
C ASP A 489 -6.71 1.13 41.44
N VAL A 490 -5.74 1.64 40.66
CA VAL A 490 -5.88 2.00 39.25
C VAL A 490 -5.01 1.09 38.40
N GLN A 491 -5.52 0.65 37.26
CA GLN A 491 -4.70 -0.07 36.27
C GLN A 491 -3.61 0.88 35.76
N PRO A 492 -2.31 0.50 35.87
CA PRO A 492 -1.24 1.34 35.38
C PRO A 492 -1.26 1.42 33.85
N PRO A 493 -0.91 2.59 33.26
CA PRO A 493 -0.76 2.73 31.82
C PRO A 493 0.34 1.79 31.32
N LYS A 494 0.20 1.30 30.10
CA LYS A 494 1.24 0.51 29.45
C LYS A 494 2.40 1.41 29.04
N LEU A 495 3.62 0.96 29.28
CA LEU A 495 4.83 1.73 29.02
C LEU A 495 5.48 1.30 27.69
N TYR A 496 5.75 2.26 26.84
CA TYR A 496 6.42 2.12 25.55
C TYR A 496 7.63 3.04 25.49
N ALA A 497 8.67 2.62 24.81
CA ALA A 497 9.89 3.42 24.66
C ALA A 497 10.43 3.37 23.23
N SER A 498 11.22 4.39 22.87
CA SER A 498 11.97 4.40 21.61
C SER A 498 13.17 3.47 21.64
N SER A 499 13.74 3.19 20.47
CA SER A 499 14.96 2.37 20.28
C SER A 499 16.16 2.85 21.12
N ARG A 500 16.19 4.13 21.51
CA ARG A 500 17.21 4.70 22.42
C ARG A 500 17.27 4.00 23.78
N SER A 501 16.17 3.39 24.22
CA SER A 501 16.07 2.62 25.44
C SER A 501 16.90 1.33 25.39
N ASN A 502 17.12 0.79 24.19
CA ASN A 502 17.92 -0.41 24.00
C ASN A 502 19.39 -0.03 23.79
N ASN A 503 20.08 0.30 24.85
CA ASN A 503 21.51 0.56 24.82
C ASN A 503 22.23 -0.46 25.72
N ARG A 504 23.03 -1.33 25.13
CA ARG A 504 23.74 -2.42 25.84
C ARG A 504 25.06 -2.01 26.48
N ALA A 505 25.50 -0.78 26.29
CA ALA A 505 26.78 -0.32 26.83
C ALA A 505 26.86 -0.44 28.39
N ASP A 506 25.71 -0.53 29.05
CA ASP A 506 25.60 -0.44 30.50
C ASP A 506 25.38 -1.80 31.23
N GLY A 507 25.41 -2.94 30.52
CA GLY A 507 25.37 -4.28 31.10
C GLY A 507 23.96 -4.83 31.41
N MET A 508 23.89 -6.15 31.74
CA MET A 508 22.63 -6.88 31.98
C MET A 508 21.86 -6.44 33.24
N GLY A 509 22.48 -5.67 34.14
CA GLY A 509 21.83 -5.25 35.40
C GLY A 509 20.65 -4.33 35.25
N GLN A 510 20.59 -3.54 34.15
CA GLN A 510 19.50 -2.60 33.92
C GLN A 510 18.23 -3.22 33.31
N LEU A 511 18.33 -4.43 32.72
CA LEU A 511 17.17 -5.09 32.11
C LEU A 511 16.05 -5.37 33.13
N ALA A 512 16.40 -5.80 34.32
CA ALA A 512 15.42 -6.09 35.37
C ALA A 512 14.64 -4.83 35.81
N GLU A 513 15.29 -3.65 35.79
CA GLU A 513 14.66 -2.38 36.14
C GLU A 513 13.69 -1.90 35.07
N LEU A 514 13.97 -2.24 33.81
CA LEU A 514 13.14 -1.88 32.65
C LEU A 514 12.05 -2.93 32.33
N GLN A 515 12.01 -4.04 33.08
CA GLN A 515 11.10 -5.15 32.83
C GLN A 515 9.67 -4.68 32.54
N GLY A 516 9.08 -5.19 31.45
CA GLY A 516 7.69 -4.92 31.06
C GLY A 516 7.50 -3.72 30.13
N ILE A 517 8.50 -2.86 29.94
CA ILE A 517 8.45 -1.78 28.93
C ILE A 517 8.60 -2.43 27.55
N GLU A 518 7.73 -2.05 26.62
CA GLU A 518 7.84 -2.43 25.21
C GLU A 518 8.59 -1.33 24.44
N PHE A 519 9.40 -1.74 23.45
CA PHE A 519 10.17 -0.80 22.64
C PHE A 519 10.31 -1.31 21.20
N SER A 520 10.54 -0.38 20.26
CA SER A 520 10.86 -0.69 18.87
C SER A 520 12.37 -0.65 18.64
N ASP A 521 12.90 -1.55 17.82
CA ASP A 521 14.28 -1.48 17.31
C ASP A 521 14.43 -2.29 16.02
N ILE A 522 15.63 -2.28 15.45
CA ILE A 522 15.96 -3.07 14.28
C ILE A 522 15.94 -4.58 14.58
N PRO A 523 15.59 -5.45 13.61
CA PRO A 523 15.52 -6.91 13.80
C PRO A 523 16.78 -7.50 14.44
N LEU A 524 17.95 -7.06 13.99
CA LEU A 524 19.24 -7.54 14.49
C LEU A 524 19.42 -7.32 16.02
N LEU A 525 18.88 -6.24 16.59
CA LEU A 525 18.99 -5.90 18.02
C LEU A 525 17.83 -6.45 18.85
N ILE A 526 16.70 -6.75 18.21
CA ILE A 526 15.53 -7.35 18.87
C ILE A 526 15.75 -8.83 19.18
N SER A 527 16.50 -9.54 18.34
CA SER A 527 16.72 -10.98 18.46
C SER A 527 18.17 -11.33 18.76
N PRO A 528 18.66 -11.04 19.98
CA PRO A 528 20.07 -11.26 20.35
C PRO A 528 20.49 -12.72 20.37
N GLN A 529 19.55 -13.65 20.37
CA GLN A 529 19.80 -15.10 20.30
C GLN A 529 19.85 -15.62 18.85
N SER A 530 19.57 -14.76 17.85
CA SER A 530 19.61 -15.16 16.45
C SER A 530 21.04 -15.49 16.00
N ALA A 531 21.16 -16.42 15.04
CA ALA A 531 22.46 -16.77 14.46
C ALA A 531 23.13 -15.55 13.80
N ALA A 532 22.34 -14.69 13.15
CA ALA A 532 22.82 -13.45 12.53
C ALA A 532 23.46 -12.50 13.56
N TYR A 533 22.80 -12.28 14.70
CA TYR A 533 23.37 -11.44 15.76
C TYR A 533 24.65 -12.04 16.37
N GLN A 534 24.68 -13.35 16.59
CA GLN A 534 25.87 -14.02 17.12
C GLN A 534 27.05 -13.97 16.15
N GLN A 535 26.83 -14.14 14.85
CA GLN A 535 27.86 -13.96 13.83
C GLN A 535 28.38 -12.52 13.78
N TYR A 536 27.45 -11.55 13.85
CA TYR A 536 27.82 -10.14 13.93
C TYR A 536 28.70 -9.84 15.15
N GLN A 537 28.34 -10.33 16.34
CA GLN A 537 29.15 -10.16 17.57
C GLN A 537 30.54 -10.80 17.50
N GLN A 538 30.67 -11.94 16.81
CA GLN A 538 31.98 -12.57 16.63
C GLN A 538 32.92 -11.72 15.78
N ARG A 539 32.39 -11.02 14.78
CA ARG A 539 33.15 -10.13 13.88
C ARG A 539 33.40 -8.76 14.53
N HIS A 540 32.47 -8.28 15.34
CA HIS A 540 32.49 -6.96 15.97
C HIS A 540 32.38 -7.09 17.50
N PRO A 541 33.47 -7.28 18.22
CA PRO A 541 33.44 -7.47 19.67
C PRO A 541 32.94 -6.20 20.39
N SER A 542 31.85 -6.32 21.13
CA SER A 542 31.25 -5.26 21.98
C SER A 542 30.89 -3.96 21.24
N PRO A 543 30.17 -4.00 20.12
CA PRO A 543 29.74 -2.80 19.42
C PRO A 543 28.66 -2.07 20.23
N SER A 544 28.61 -0.75 20.13
CA SER A 544 27.45 -0.02 20.63
C SER A 544 26.21 -0.32 19.77
N ASN A 545 25.00 -0.24 20.35
CA ASN A 545 23.79 -0.45 19.56
C ASN A 545 23.63 0.59 18.42
N ASN A 546 24.15 1.82 18.61
CA ASN A 546 24.21 2.82 17.54
C ASN A 546 25.11 2.39 16.39
N THR A 547 26.30 1.84 16.68
CA THR A 547 27.20 1.29 15.67
C THR A 547 26.55 0.13 14.94
N THR A 548 25.85 -0.75 15.67
CA THR A 548 25.10 -1.88 15.09
C THR A 548 23.99 -1.41 14.14
N ARG A 549 23.24 -0.36 14.50
CA ARG A 549 22.19 0.20 13.62
C ARG A 549 22.78 0.79 12.34
N LEU A 550 23.92 1.47 12.43
CA LEU A 550 24.60 2.03 11.27
C LEU A 550 25.22 0.94 10.38
N HIS A 551 25.75 -0.13 10.99
CA HIS A 551 26.20 -1.29 10.26
C HIS A 551 25.05 -1.95 9.49
N ALA A 552 23.90 -2.17 10.14
CA ALA A 552 22.68 -2.67 9.50
C ALA A 552 22.20 -1.75 8.36
N LEU A 553 22.31 -0.41 8.52
CA LEU A 553 22.03 0.55 7.45
C LEU A 553 22.92 0.33 6.23
N GLY A 554 24.19 0.04 6.45
CA GLY A 554 25.15 -0.29 5.38
C GLY A 554 24.78 -1.58 4.65
N MET A 555 24.40 -2.64 5.40
CA MET A 555 23.96 -3.90 4.80
C MET A 555 22.72 -3.72 3.93
N ASP A 556 21.73 -2.98 4.42
CA ASP A 556 20.48 -2.74 3.68
C ASP A 556 20.73 -1.80 2.48
N ALA A 557 21.64 -0.84 2.59
CA ALA A 557 22.04 0.00 1.45
C ALA A 557 22.62 -0.83 0.30
N TYR A 558 23.37 -1.89 0.60
CA TYR A 558 23.80 -2.86 -0.41
C TYR A 558 22.61 -3.66 -0.96
N GLY A 559 21.75 -4.18 -0.11
CA GLY A 559 20.54 -4.91 -0.53
C GLY A 559 19.61 -4.09 -1.43
N LEU A 560 19.55 -2.77 -1.20
CA LEU A 560 18.76 -1.84 -2.00
C LEU A 560 19.33 -1.62 -3.42
N LEU A 561 20.58 -1.97 -3.72
CA LEU A 561 21.08 -1.94 -5.09
C LEU A 561 20.25 -2.85 -6.02
N LYS A 562 19.81 -3.99 -5.51
CA LYS A 562 18.91 -4.93 -6.20
C LYS A 562 17.44 -4.65 -5.88
N GLY A 563 17.11 -4.31 -4.63
CA GLY A 563 15.75 -4.17 -4.13
C GLY A 563 15.04 -2.89 -4.60
N LEU A 564 15.75 -1.79 -4.74
CA LEU A 564 15.17 -0.49 -5.09
C LEU A 564 14.50 -0.47 -6.47
N PRO A 565 15.13 -0.98 -7.55
CA PRO A 565 14.43 -1.10 -8.84
C PRO A 565 13.17 -1.95 -8.77
N GLN A 566 13.16 -3.00 -7.93
CA GLN A 566 12.00 -3.85 -7.71
C GLN A 566 10.87 -3.10 -6.98
N MET A 567 11.22 -2.32 -5.95
CA MET A 567 10.27 -1.47 -5.22
C MET A 567 9.63 -0.40 -6.12
N GLN A 568 10.41 0.17 -7.05
CA GLN A 568 9.93 1.18 -8.00
C GLN A 568 8.98 0.57 -9.04
N ALA A 569 9.21 -0.67 -9.42
CA ALA A 569 8.45 -1.35 -10.46
C ALA A 569 7.18 -2.03 -9.92
N GLN A 570 7.20 -2.49 -8.67
CA GLN A 570 6.09 -3.21 -8.05
C GLN A 570 5.59 -2.46 -6.80
N PRO A 571 4.48 -1.70 -6.91
CA PRO A 571 3.85 -1.07 -5.75
C PRO A 571 3.52 -2.09 -4.66
N GLY A 572 3.91 -1.80 -3.42
CA GLY A 572 3.70 -2.69 -2.28
C GLY A 572 4.78 -3.77 -2.07
N TYR A 573 5.79 -3.86 -2.97
CA TYR A 573 6.95 -4.71 -2.72
C TYR A 573 7.68 -4.29 -1.45
N GLN A 574 8.03 -5.27 -0.61
CA GLN A 574 8.77 -5.07 0.63
C GLN A 574 10.04 -5.91 0.63
N LEU A 575 11.15 -5.31 1.02
CA LEU A 575 12.42 -5.98 1.21
C LEU A 575 12.65 -6.23 2.71
N SER A 576 12.89 -7.48 3.09
CA SER A 576 13.30 -7.83 4.46
C SER A 576 14.74 -7.40 4.68
N GLY A 577 14.93 -6.29 5.39
CA GLY A 577 16.23 -5.73 5.69
C GLY A 577 16.70 -6.01 7.13
N GLN A 578 17.95 -5.66 7.42
CA GLN A 578 18.52 -5.71 8.76
C GLN A 578 18.04 -4.54 9.65
N THR A 579 17.57 -3.45 9.01
CA THR A 579 16.99 -2.29 9.70
C THR A 579 15.47 -2.34 9.83
N GLY A 580 14.82 -3.39 9.33
CA GLY A 580 13.37 -3.59 9.35
C GLY A 580 12.81 -4.06 8.01
N GLN A 581 11.49 -4.12 7.89
CA GLN A 581 10.84 -4.31 6.60
C GLN A 581 10.89 -2.98 5.83
N LEU A 582 11.52 -3.01 4.66
CA LEU A 582 11.73 -1.83 3.84
C LEU A 582 10.64 -1.74 2.76
N SER A 583 10.03 -0.58 2.61
CA SER A 583 9.03 -0.28 1.58
C SER A 583 9.28 1.09 0.97
N LEU A 584 8.83 1.29 -0.27
CA LEU A 584 8.97 2.56 -0.98
C LEU A 584 7.74 3.44 -0.71
N ALA A 585 7.99 4.65 -0.21
CA ALA A 585 6.98 5.70 -0.03
C ALA A 585 7.08 6.78 -1.13
N GLU A 586 6.24 7.79 -1.01
CA GLU A 586 6.28 8.97 -1.88
C GLU A 586 7.68 9.62 -1.91
N HIS A 587 8.00 10.30 -2.99
CA HIS A 587 9.30 10.96 -3.19
C HIS A 587 10.52 10.03 -3.10
N CYS A 588 10.34 8.74 -3.35
CA CYS A 588 11.38 7.71 -3.25
C CYS A 588 12.05 7.65 -1.86
N VAL A 589 11.27 7.85 -0.80
CA VAL A 589 11.72 7.66 0.58
C VAL A 589 11.53 6.20 0.97
N ILE A 590 12.60 5.57 1.49
CA ILE A 590 12.52 4.20 2.00
C ILE A 590 11.98 4.25 3.43
N HIS A 591 10.77 3.74 3.60
CA HIS A 591 10.19 3.50 4.90
C HIS A 591 10.70 2.19 5.49
N ARG A 592 11.01 2.21 6.79
CA ARG A 592 11.41 1.04 7.57
C ARG A 592 10.33 0.73 8.59
N GLN A 593 9.84 -0.47 8.62
CA GLN A 593 9.00 -0.96 9.71
C GLN A 593 9.87 -1.72 10.70
N LEU A 594 9.98 -1.19 11.93
CA LEU A 594 10.76 -1.75 13.01
C LEU A 594 10.01 -2.91 13.68
N ASP A 595 10.79 -3.79 14.31
CA ASP A 595 10.24 -4.83 15.16
C ASP A 595 10.00 -4.33 16.59
N TRP A 596 9.16 -5.02 17.33
CA TRP A 596 8.84 -4.72 18.72
C TRP A 596 9.36 -5.79 19.65
N ALA A 597 9.85 -5.38 20.80
CA ALA A 597 10.26 -6.27 21.88
C ALA A 597 9.84 -5.71 23.24
N ARG A 598 9.95 -6.56 24.25
CA ARG A 598 9.75 -6.22 25.64
C ARG A 598 11.03 -6.48 26.43
N PHE A 599 11.36 -5.60 27.34
CA PHE A 599 12.39 -5.89 28.32
C PHE A 599 11.88 -6.99 29.26
N GLY A 600 12.49 -8.17 29.18
CA GLY A 600 12.33 -9.27 30.13
C GLY A 600 13.15 -9.03 31.36
N LYS A 601 13.19 -10.03 32.24
CA LYS A 601 13.97 -9.96 33.50
C LYS A 601 15.47 -10.06 33.25
N THR A 602 15.88 -10.88 32.31
CA THR A 602 17.28 -11.20 31.99
C THR A 602 17.64 -11.03 30.52
N ASP A 603 16.66 -10.85 29.66
CA ASP A 603 16.82 -10.83 28.21
C ASP A 603 15.78 -9.89 27.55
N ILE A 604 15.89 -9.74 26.24
CA ILE A 604 14.91 -9.05 25.39
C ILE A 604 14.00 -10.12 24.78
N GLU A 605 12.70 -9.94 24.97
CA GLU A 605 11.65 -10.82 24.48
C GLU A 605 11.05 -10.22 23.20
N PRO A 606 11.29 -10.79 22.00
CA PRO A 606 10.65 -10.33 20.78
C PRO A 606 9.13 -10.46 20.89
N ILE A 607 8.40 -9.44 20.43
CA ILE A 607 6.94 -9.48 20.32
C ILE A 607 6.61 -9.83 18.88
N THR A 608 6.22 -11.08 18.64
CA THR A 608 5.71 -11.49 17.34
C THR A 608 4.41 -10.74 17.09
N THR A 609 4.40 -9.85 16.15
CA THR A 609 3.15 -9.30 15.61
C THR A 609 2.47 -10.46 14.89
N GLN A 610 1.49 -11.12 15.52
CA GLN A 610 0.59 -11.97 14.77
C GLN A 610 -0.05 -11.03 13.74
N THR A 611 0.37 -11.17 12.50
CA THR A 611 -0.38 -10.62 11.37
C THR A 611 -1.78 -11.20 11.54
N THR A 612 -2.77 -10.33 11.70
CA THR A 612 -4.20 -10.66 11.79
C THR A 612 -4.67 -11.25 10.44
N GLN A 613 -4.07 -12.38 10.05
CA GLN A 613 -4.51 -13.20 8.92
C GLN A 613 -5.23 -14.48 9.37
N ASP A 614 -5.28 -14.76 10.70
CA ASP A 614 -5.96 -15.95 11.22
C ASP A 614 -7.24 -15.64 12.01
N ALA A 615 -7.77 -14.41 11.91
CA ALA A 615 -9.01 -14.05 12.57
C ALA A 615 -9.88 -13.19 11.64
N GLN A 616 -10.35 -13.77 10.53
CA GLN A 616 -11.63 -13.43 9.88
C GLN A 616 -12.09 -14.59 8.99
#